data_856e9d2bc0491d9dc290fce842c66375
#
_entry.id   856e9d2bc0491d9dc290fce842c66375
#
_cell.length_a   1.000
_cell.length_b   1.000
_cell.length_c   1.000
_cell.angle_alpha   90.00
_cell.angle_beta   90.00
_cell.angle_gamma   90.00
#
_symmetry.space_group_name_H-M   'P 1'
#
loop_
_entity.id
_entity.type
_entity.pdbx_description
1 polymer ?
#
loop_
_entity_poly.entity_id
_entity_poly.type
_entity_poly.pdbx_seq_one_letter_code
_entity_poly.pdbx_strand_id
1 'polypeptide(L)'
;MLKGKRIVLGITGSIAAYKSCLIIRQLVKQGAEVQVVITPSGKEFITPITLSALTQKPVISDFFSQRDGTWHSHVDLGLWADAMLIAPCTAATLGKMCHGIADNMLVTTYLSMKAPVFVAPAMDLDMYKHPATQENINILKSRGNHIIEAASGFLASGLEGKGRMEEPETIVACLEQYFNNAIDEKHDLNGKHILITAGSTYEKIDPVRFIGNYSSGKMGFALAEECYKRGANVTLVAGPVHITCSEGINRINVESCEQMYAACTQVFPNADAAILCAAVSDFKPMCFSDTKIKREKDNLHIELQPTHDIAATLGQQKTPQQRIVAFALETNNEEANALAKLERKNADFIVLNSTRNVGTTFQSDDNQITIISKREKKEYEKKCKRLVAHDIINELVSIL
;
A
#
# COMPACT_ATOMS: atom_id res chain seq x y z
N MET A 1 5.83 -3.30 4.38
CA MET A 1 6.90 -3.64 5.37
C MET A 1 6.98 -5.14 5.55
N LEU A 2 8.21 -5.71 5.55
CA LEU A 2 8.43 -7.17 5.71
C LEU A 2 8.69 -7.58 7.17
N LYS A 3 8.53 -6.67 8.13
CA LYS A 3 8.76 -6.95 9.56
C LYS A 3 7.91 -8.12 10.05
N GLY A 4 8.60 -9.13 10.62
CA GLY A 4 7.97 -10.36 11.12
C GLY A 4 7.55 -11.36 10.05
N LYS A 5 7.78 -11.08 8.76
CA LYS A 5 7.51 -12.04 7.67
C LYS A 5 8.60 -13.10 7.57
N ARG A 6 8.19 -14.34 7.36
CA ARG A 6 9.04 -15.51 7.27
C ARG A 6 9.19 -15.92 5.81
N ILE A 7 10.39 -15.77 5.28
CA ILE A 7 10.69 -15.97 3.86
C ILE A 7 11.59 -17.21 3.69
N VAL A 8 11.15 -18.19 2.92
CA VAL A 8 12.02 -19.25 2.42
C VAL A 8 12.70 -18.75 1.14
N LEU A 9 14.03 -18.60 1.16
CA LEU A 9 14.82 -18.20 0.00
C LEU A 9 15.48 -19.42 -0.64
N GLY A 10 15.01 -19.78 -1.83
CA GLY A 10 15.57 -20.82 -2.68
C GLY A 10 16.70 -20.27 -3.56
N ILE A 11 17.88 -20.90 -3.53
CA ILE A 11 19.04 -20.49 -4.34
C ILE A 11 19.46 -21.64 -5.25
N THR A 12 19.57 -21.37 -6.55
CA THR A 12 19.95 -22.35 -7.56
C THR A 12 21.29 -22.05 -8.23
N GLY A 13 21.83 -22.99 -9.00
CA GLY A 13 23.17 -22.93 -9.59
C GLY A 13 23.28 -21.94 -10.75
N SER A 14 23.49 -20.68 -10.44
CA SER A 14 23.72 -19.58 -11.39
C SER A 14 24.76 -18.62 -10.83
N ILE A 15 25.52 -17.98 -11.71
CA ILE A 15 26.42 -16.89 -11.33
C ILE A 15 25.67 -15.78 -10.55
N ALA A 16 24.38 -15.55 -10.85
CA ALA A 16 23.55 -14.58 -10.16
C ALA A 16 23.30 -14.91 -8.67
N ALA A 17 23.73 -16.09 -8.17
CA ALA A 17 23.60 -16.45 -6.75
C ALA A 17 24.29 -15.46 -5.79
N TYR A 18 25.31 -14.71 -6.24
CA TYR A 18 25.93 -13.67 -5.40
C TYR A 18 24.94 -12.57 -5.00
N LYS A 19 23.95 -12.27 -5.86
CA LYS A 19 22.90 -11.27 -5.56
C LYS A 19 21.99 -11.71 -4.41
N SER A 20 21.89 -13.02 -4.16
CA SER A 20 21.07 -13.54 -3.05
C SER A 20 21.58 -13.04 -1.69
N CYS A 21 22.88 -12.77 -1.54
CA CYS A 21 23.42 -12.13 -0.34
C CYS A 21 22.85 -10.73 -0.12
N LEU A 22 22.71 -9.96 -1.19
CA LEU A 22 22.14 -8.60 -1.13
C LEU A 22 20.63 -8.66 -0.83
N ILE A 23 19.92 -9.61 -1.42
CA ILE A 23 18.51 -9.89 -1.13
C ILE A 23 18.34 -10.23 0.35
N ILE A 24 19.13 -11.16 0.91
CA ILE A 24 19.08 -11.52 2.33
C ILE A 24 19.29 -10.29 3.21
N ARG A 25 20.31 -9.49 2.94
CA ARG A 25 20.60 -8.29 3.73
C ARG A 25 19.45 -7.30 3.72
N GLN A 26 18.80 -7.10 2.59
CA GLN A 26 17.64 -6.20 2.48
C GLN A 26 16.44 -6.74 3.23
N LEU A 27 16.11 -8.03 3.07
CA LEU A 27 15.00 -8.68 3.78
C LEU A 27 15.19 -8.61 5.30
N VAL A 28 16.39 -8.95 5.80
CA VAL A 28 16.73 -8.91 7.23
C VAL A 28 16.70 -7.47 7.76
N LYS A 29 17.22 -6.49 7.00
CA LYS A 29 17.17 -5.07 7.37
C LYS A 29 15.73 -4.55 7.51
N GLN A 30 14.81 -5.10 6.72
CA GLN A 30 13.38 -4.79 6.80
C GLN A 30 12.63 -5.60 7.86
N GLY A 31 13.35 -6.40 8.66
CA GLY A 31 12.81 -7.19 9.76
C GLY A 31 12.17 -8.51 9.37
N ALA A 32 12.45 -9.03 8.16
CA ALA A 32 12.04 -10.37 7.77
C ALA A 32 12.96 -11.43 8.36
N GLU A 33 12.40 -12.60 8.63
CA GLU A 33 13.13 -13.81 9.01
C GLU A 33 13.35 -14.67 7.76
N VAL A 34 14.61 -14.96 7.44
CA VAL A 34 14.97 -15.67 6.20
C VAL A 34 15.52 -17.05 6.50
N GLN A 35 14.95 -18.09 5.87
CA GLN A 35 15.48 -19.45 5.84
C GLN A 35 15.95 -19.79 4.44
N VAL A 36 17.23 -20.10 4.28
CA VAL A 36 17.79 -20.46 2.97
C VAL A 36 17.68 -21.95 2.70
N VAL A 37 17.21 -22.26 1.49
CA VAL A 37 17.25 -23.61 0.88
C VAL A 37 18.06 -23.52 -0.40
N ILE A 38 19.17 -24.25 -0.49
CA ILE A 38 20.08 -24.18 -1.63
C ILE A 38 20.18 -25.52 -2.36
N THR A 39 20.18 -25.47 -3.70
CA THR A 39 20.42 -26.69 -4.49
C THR A 39 21.90 -27.14 -4.44
N PRO A 40 22.22 -28.41 -4.71
CA PRO A 40 23.62 -28.87 -4.82
C PRO A 40 24.44 -27.99 -5.76
N SER A 41 23.92 -27.67 -6.95
CA SER A 41 24.59 -26.76 -7.90
C SER A 41 24.72 -25.32 -7.39
N GLY A 42 23.83 -24.87 -6.51
CA GLY A 42 23.92 -23.53 -5.92
C GLY A 42 25.14 -23.37 -5.02
N LYS A 43 25.56 -24.46 -4.33
CA LYS A 43 26.73 -24.46 -3.44
C LYS A 43 28.04 -24.18 -4.19
N GLU A 44 28.09 -24.49 -5.49
CA GLU A 44 29.27 -24.23 -6.35
C GLU A 44 29.45 -22.72 -6.63
N PHE A 45 28.40 -21.95 -6.54
CA PHE A 45 28.45 -20.49 -6.78
C PHE A 45 28.53 -19.65 -5.51
N ILE A 46 27.97 -20.15 -4.40
CA ILE A 46 27.97 -19.45 -3.12
C ILE A 46 27.97 -20.43 -1.96
N THR A 47 28.83 -20.17 -0.96
CA THR A 47 29.00 -21.12 0.14
C THR A 47 27.88 -21.00 1.19
N PRO A 48 27.44 -22.13 1.80
CA PRO A 48 26.50 -22.12 2.91
C PRO A 48 26.96 -21.26 4.10
N ILE A 49 28.28 -21.16 4.34
CA ILE A 49 28.86 -20.34 5.43
C ILE A 49 28.50 -18.87 5.24
N THR A 50 28.64 -18.35 4.01
CA THR A 50 28.28 -16.94 3.71
C THR A 50 26.81 -16.69 3.98
N LEU A 51 25.94 -17.59 3.54
CA LEU A 51 24.49 -17.45 3.68
C LEU A 51 24.03 -17.59 5.14
N SER A 52 24.60 -18.54 5.89
CA SER A 52 24.26 -18.72 7.31
C SER A 52 24.74 -17.55 8.16
N ALA A 53 25.89 -16.95 7.85
CA ALA A 53 26.36 -15.75 8.53
C ALA A 53 25.42 -14.55 8.35
N LEU A 54 24.78 -14.42 7.18
CA LEU A 54 23.83 -13.34 6.87
C LEU A 54 22.46 -13.55 7.50
N THR A 55 21.98 -14.80 7.56
CA THR A 55 20.64 -15.14 8.06
C THR A 55 20.61 -15.49 9.54
N GLN A 56 21.77 -15.76 10.15
CA GLN A 56 21.94 -16.33 11.49
C GLN A 56 21.21 -17.67 11.65
N LYS A 57 21.05 -18.42 10.54
CA LYS A 57 20.40 -19.73 10.49
C LYS A 57 21.21 -20.72 9.67
N PRO A 58 21.11 -22.02 9.98
CA PRO A 58 21.67 -23.08 9.12
C PRO A 58 21.07 -23.02 7.72
N VAL A 59 21.89 -23.26 6.71
CA VAL A 59 21.44 -23.41 5.32
C VAL A 59 21.02 -24.84 5.07
N ILE A 60 19.83 -25.03 4.52
CA ILE A 60 19.29 -26.34 4.18
C ILE A 60 19.62 -26.68 2.73
N SER A 61 20.25 -27.81 2.48
CA SER A 61 20.60 -28.27 1.13
C SER A 61 20.18 -29.71 0.86
N ASP A 62 20.14 -30.49 1.90
CA ASP A 62 19.92 -31.93 1.81
C ASP A 62 18.76 -32.34 2.69
N PHE A 63 18.07 -33.45 2.37
CA PHE A 63 16.94 -33.95 3.15
C PHE A 63 17.38 -34.42 4.55
N PHE A 64 18.57 -34.97 4.64
CA PHE A 64 19.12 -35.55 5.88
C PHE A 64 20.28 -34.71 6.38
N SER A 65 20.24 -34.31 7.64
CA SER A 65 21.33 -33.59 8.28
C SER A 65 22.52 -34.53 8.64
N GLN A 66 22.20 -35.72 9.10
CA GLN A 66 23.14 -36.76 9.47
C GLN A 66 22.56 -38.15 9.12
N ARG A 67 23.33 -39.22 9.35
CA ARG A 67 22.87 -40.60 9.14
C ARG A 67 22.20 -41.24 10.37
N ASP A 68 21.75 -40.43 11.30
CA ASP A 68 21.13 -40.81 12.57
C ASP A 68 19.58 -40.73 12.55
N GLY A 69 18.99 -40.47 11.38
CA GLY A 69 17.54 -40.34 11.23
C GLY A 69 17.05 -38.89 11.36
N THR A 70 17.91 -37.91 11.69
CA THR A 70 17.54 -36.49 11.65
C THR A 70 17.38 -35.98 10.23
N TRP A 71 16.29 -35.36 9.93
CA TRP A 71 15.95 -34.87 8.62
C TRP A 71 15.36 -33.46 8.65
N HIS A 72 15.48 -32.75 7.53
CA HIS A 72 14.86 -31.44 7.33
C HIS A 72 13.47 -31.63 6.74
N SER A 73 12.45 -31.16 7.45
CA SER A 73 11.07 -31.29 7.00
C SER A 73 10.74 -30.17 6.00
N HIS A 74 10.53 -30.56 4.75
CA HIS A 74 10.03 -29.66 3.71
C HIS A 74 8.58 -29.22 3.98
N VAL A 75 7.79 -30.04 4.68
CA VAL A 75 6.43 -29.73 5.10
C VAL A 75 6.44 -28.62 6.13
N ASP A 76 7.33 -28.70 7.13
CA ASP A 76 7.44 -27.65 8.17
C ASP A 76 7.87 -26.32 7.56
N LEU A 77 8.77 -26.34 6.57
CA LEU A 77 9.13 -25.13 5.83
C LEU A 77 7.94 -24.54 5.07
N GLY A 78 7.14 -25.40 4.43
CA GLY A 78 5.93 -24.99 3.71
C GLY A 78 4.85 -24.39 4.60
N LEU A 79 4.76 -24.85 5.88
CA LEU A 79 3.83 -24.34 6.89
C LEU A 79 4.38 -23.10 7.60
N TRP A 80 5.70 -23.02 7.78
CA TRP A 80 6.35 -21.92 8.46
C TRP A 80 6.38 -20.64 7.63
N ALA A 81 6.56 -20.74 6.30
CA ALA A 81 6.78 -19.61 5.43
C ALA A 81 5.53 -18.76 5.21
N ASP A 82 5.72 -17.44 5.19
CA ASP A 82 4.74 -16.48 4.69
C ASP A 82 4.90 -16.22 3.18
N ALA A 83 6.09 -16.50 2.61
CA ALA A 83 6.37 -16.54 1.18
C ALA A 83 7.60 -17.40 0.88
N MET A 84 7.67 -17.92 -0.36
CA MET A 84 8.89 -18.50 -0.91
C MET A 84 9.39 -17.63 -2.08
N LEU A 85 10.68 -17.29 -2.05
CA LEU A 85 11.38 -16.60 -3.13
C LEU A 85 12.45 -17.53 -3.70
N ILE A 86 12.44 -17.79 -5.01
CA ILE A 86 13.49 -18.56 -5.68
C ILE A 86 14.30 -17.59 -6.54
N ALA A 87 15.47 -17.20 -6.05
CA ALA A 87 16.34 -16.18 -6.63
C ALA A 87 17.83 -16.49 -6.41
N PRO A 88 18.59 -16.86 -7.45
CA PRO A 88 18.18 -17.06 -8.84
C PRO A 88 17.40 -18.36 -9.05
N CYS A 89 16.56 -18.42 -10.11
CA CYS A 89 15.91 -19.62 -10.60
C CYS A 89 16.43 -19.97 -12.00
N THR A 90 17.16 -21.08 -12.11
CA THR A 90 17.70 -21.58 -13.39
C THR A 90 16.64 -22.24 -14.25
N ALA A 91 16.89 -22.37 -15.56
CA ALA A 91 16.02 -23.10 -16.50
C ALA A 91 15.76 -24.56 -16.04
N ALA A 92 16.76 -25.24 -15.50
CA ALA A 92 16.61 -26.57 -14.95
C ALA A 92 15.62 -26.61 -13.79
N THR A 93 15.68 -25.63 -12.86
CA THR A 93 14.77 -25.57 -11.73
C THR A 93 13.37 -25.21 -12.19
N LEU A 94 13.20 -24.26 -13.14
CA LEU A 94 11.90 -23.96 -13.76
C LEU A 94 11.24 -25.21 -14.32
N GLY A 95 11.97 -25.99 -15.12
CA GLY A 95 11.47 -27.24 -15.69
C GLY A 95 11.05 -28.26 -14.61
N LYS A 96 11.86 -28.43 -13.57
CA LYS A 96 11.55 -29.34 -12.46
C LYS A 96 10.31 -28.92 -11.70
N MET A 97 10.15 -27.62 -11.43
CA MET A 97 8.96 -27.05 -10.77
C MET A 97 7.70 -27.29 -11.62
N CYS A 98 7.80 -27.07 -12.94
CA CYS A 98 6.67 -27.28 -13.86
C CYS A 98 6.21 -28.73 -13.91
N HIS A 99 7.14 -29.67 -13.87
CA HIS A 99 6.83 -31.09 -14.03
C HIS A 99 6.79 -31.86 -12.71
N GLY A 100 6.95 -31.20 -11.56
CA GLY A 100 6.86 -31.81 -10.23
C GLY A 100 8.01 -32.75 -9.92
N ILE A 101 9.22 -32.55 -10.48
CA ILE A 101 10.39 -33.40 -10.29
C ILE A 101 11.09 -33.04 -8.98
N ALA A 102 10.70 -33.68 -7.89
CA ALA A 102 11.16 -33.45 -6.52
C ALA A 102 12.49 -34.16 -6.20
N ASP A 103 13.53 -33.93 -6.99
CA ASP A 103 14.83 -34.58 -6.86
C ASP A 103 15.82 -33.86 -5.91
N ASN A 104 15.42 -32.76 -5.33
CA ASN A 104 16.22 -31.98 -4.37
C ASN A 104 15.34 -31.25 -3.37
N MET A 105 15.93 -30.83 -2.26
CA MET A 105 15.23 -30.20 -1.15
C MET A 105 14.46 -28.93 -1.56
N LEU A 106 14.99 -28.12 -2.49
CA LEU A 106 14.36 -26.87 -2.93
C LEU A 106 13.04 -27.16 -3.66
N VAL A 107 13.05 -28.04 -4.67
CA VAL A 107 11.83 -28.35 -5.45
C VAL A 107 10.81 -29.08 -4.58
N THR A 108 11.25 -29.96 -3.67
CA THR A 108 10.35 -30.63 -2.73
C THR A 108 9.68 -29.63 -1.78
N THR A 109 10.43 -28.62 -1.27
CA THR A 109 9.87 -27.54 -0.47
C THR A 109 8.87 -26.71 -1.29
N TYR A 110 9.19 -26.39 -2.55
CA TYR A 110 8.28 -25.71 -3.46
C TYR A 110 6.95 -26.46 -3.62
N LEU A 111 6.99 -27.76 -3.86
CA LEU A 111 5.76 -28.56 -4.04
C LEU A 111 4.92 -28.68 -2.76
N SER A 112 5.53 -28.46 -1.59
CA SER A 112 4.85 -28.47 -0.28
C SER A 112 4.42 -27.08 0.17
N MET A 113 4.77 -26.01 -0.60
CA MET A 113 4.54 -24.63 -0.22
C MET A 113 3.06 -24.27 -0.29
N LYS A 114 2.52 -23.71 0.81
CA LYS A 114 1.16 -23.15 0.86
C LYS A 114 1.15 -21.65 0.68
N ALA A 115 2.28 -21.00 0.98
CA ALA A 115 2.45 -19.58 0.83
C ALA A 115 2.73 -19.18 -0.64
N PRO A 116 2.53 -17.91 -1.02
CA PRO A 116 2.85 -17.43 -2.37
C PRO A 116 4.31 -17.67 -2.73
N VAL A 117 4.54 -18.05 -4.00
CA VAL A 117 5.88 -18.33 -4.52
C VAL A 117 6.27 -17.29 -5.55
N PHE A 118 7.43 -16.68 -5.35
CA PHE A 118 8.06 -15.71 -6.25
C PHE A 118 9.25 -16.35 -6.92
N VAL A 119 9.39 -16.15 -8.22
CA VAL A 119 10.44 -16.78 -9.02
C VAL A 119 11.17 -15.72 -9.82
N ALA A 120 12.48 -15.59 -9.62
CA ALA A 120 13.36 -14.67 -10.34
C ALA A 120 14.26 -15.48 -11.31
N PRO A 121 13.90 -15.65 -12.58
CA PRO A 121 14.68 -16.40 -13.57
C PRO A 121 16.06 -15.77 -13.80
N ALA A 122 17.05 -16.64 -14.00
CA ALA A 122 18.43 -16.26 -14.34
C ALA A 122 19.07 -17.29 -15.27
N MET A 123 19.35 -16.88 -16.49
CA MET A 123 19.97 -17.74 -17.52
C MET A 123 20.49 -16.91 -18.68
N ASP A 124 21.19 -17.53 -19.61
CA ASP A 124 21.63 -16.89 -20.84
C ASP A 124 20.45 -16.47 -21.74
N LEU A 125 20.69 -15.53 -22.61
CA LEU A 125 19.71 -14.92 -23.53
C LEU A 125 18.94 -15.98 -24.35
N ASP A 126 19.67 -16.89 -24.98
CA ASP A 126 19.06 -17.91 -25.86
C ASP A 126 18.28 -18.95 -25.07
N MET A 127 18.78 -19.32 -23.89
CA MET A 127 18.02 -20.16 -22.94
C MET A 127 16.74 -19.49 -22.47
N TYR A 128 16.76 -18.18 -22.22
CA TYR A 128 15.57 -17.45 -21.80
C TYR A 128 14.52 -17.35 -22.91
N LYS A 129 14.97 -17.13 -24.17
CA LYS A 129 14.09 -17.08 -25.35
C LYS A 129 13.59 -18.43 -25.81
N HIS A 130 14.24 -19.53 -25.39
CA HIS A 130 13.87 -20.87 -25.83
C HIS A 130 12.40 -21.18 -25.55
N PRO A 131 11.64 -21.71 -26.53
CA PRO A 131 10.20 -21.99 -26.36
C PRO A 131 9.86 -22.78 -25.10
N ALA A 132 10.64 -23.84 -24.77
CA ALA A 132 10.41 -24.61 -23.56
C ALA A 132 10.58 -23.80 -22.27
N THR A 133 11.49 -22.84 -22.24
CA THR A 133 11.64 -21.94 -21.08
C THR A 133 10.46 -21.00 -20.94
N GLN A 134 10.01 -20.40 -22.05
CA GLN A 134 8.85 -19.52 -22.05
C GLN A 134 7.56 -20.28 -21.71
N GLU A 135 7.42 -21.51 -22.19
CA GLU A 135 6.30 -22.38 -21.82
C GLU A 135 6.30 -22.67 -20.32
N ASN A 136 7.45 -23.07 -19.75
CA ASN A 136 7.59 -23.31 -18.32
C ASN A 136 7.24 -22.07 -17.48
N ILE A 137 7.69 -20.87 -17.88
CA ILE A 137 7.34 -19.61 -17.23
C ILE A 137 5.83 -19.39 -17.26
N ASN A 138 5.18 -19.59 -18.40
CA ASN A 138 3.74 -19.43 -18.55
C ASN A 138 2.94 -20.45 -17.73
N ILE A 139 3.39 -21.71 -17.69
CA ILE A 139 2.79 -22.75 -16.83
C ILE A 139 2.88 -22.35 -15.36
N LEU A 140 4.04 -21.87 -14.89
CA LEU A 140 4.19 -21.43 -13.51
C LEU A 140 3.30 -20.22 -13.20
N LYS A 141 3.19 -19.26 -14.12
CA LYS A 141 2.26 -18.13 -14.00
C LYS A 141 0.80 -18.61 -13.88
N SER A 142 0.36 -19.51 -14.74
CA SER A 142 -1.01 -20.05 -14.73
C SER A 142 -1.35 -20.83 -13.44
N ARG A 143 -0.33 -21.35 -12.75
CA ARG A 143 -0.46 -22.03 -11.44
C ARG A 143 -0.37 -21.08 -10.25
N GLY A 144 -0.38 -19.75 -10.48
CA GLY A 144 -0.37 -18.75 -9.42
C GLY A 144 1.01 -18.35 -8.90
N ASN A 145 2.11 -18.77 -9.55
CA ASN A 145 3.43 -18.31 -9.17
C ASN A 145 3.69 -16.88 -9.68
N HIS A 146 4.28 -16.05 -8.86
CA HIS A 146 4.65 -14.67 -9.20
C HIS A 146 6.01 -14.65 -9.90
N ILE A 147 6.03 -14.46 -11.21
CA ILE A 147 7.27 -14.40 -11.97
C ILE A 147 7.79 -12.95 -11.95
N ILE A 148 8.99 -12.77 -11.38
CA ILE A 148 9.73 -11.50 -11.46
C ILE A 148 10.52 -11.57 -12.76
N GLU A 149 10.13 -10.76 -13.75
CA GLU A 149 10.70 -10.79 -15.09
C GLU A 149 12.21 -10.58 -15.06
N ALA A 150 12.92 -11.32 -15.90
CA ALA A 150 14.36 -11.13 -16.04
C ALA A 150 14.67 -9.76 -16.66
N ALA A 151 15.71 -9.10 -16.15
CA ALA A 151 16.20 -7.84 -16.68
C ALA A 151 16.96 -8.01 -18.01
N SER A 152 17.06 -6.94 -18.76
CA SER A 152 17.94 -6.82 -19.92
C SER A 152 19.27 -6.21 -19.52
N GLY A 153 20.35 -6.63 -20.16
CA GLY A 153 21.70 -6.09 -19.96
C GLY A 153 22.79 -7.07 -20.29
N PHE A 154 24.05 -6.76 -19.92
CA PHE A 154 25.19 -7.64 -20.12
C PHE A 154 25.07 -8.91 -19.27
N LEU A 155 25.25 -10.07 -19.92
CA LEU A 155 25.26 -11.38 -19.34
C LEU A 155 26.70 -11.86 -19.09
N ALA A 156 26.86 -12.87 -18.23
CA ALA A 156 28.17 -13.43 -17.94
C ALA A 156 28.83 -14.09 -19.18
N SER A 157 28.04 -14.45 -20.18
CA SER A 157 28.51 -14.94 -21.50
C SER A 157 29.11 -13.84 -22.39
N GLY A 158 29.04 -12.57 -21.99
CA GLY A 158 29.44 -11.43 -22.81
C GLY A 158 28.38 -10.97 -23.81
N LEU A 159 27.23 -11.63 -23.87
CA LEU A 159 26.09 -11.23 -24.69
C LEU A 159 25.26 -10.16 -23.97
N GLU A 160 24.51 -9.36 -24.73
CA GLU A 160 23.58 -8.40 -24.19
C GLU A 160 22.14 -8.75 -24.55
N GLY A 161 21.26 -8.80 -23.54
CA GLY A 161 19.86 -9.12 -23.75
C GLY A 161 19.11 -9.50 -22.49
N LYS A 162 17.87 -10.00 -22.66
CA LYS A 162 16.98 -10.41 -21.57
C LYS A 162 17.37 -11.82 -21.07
N GLY A 163 17.55 -11.98 -19.75
CA GLY A 163 17.91 -13.25 -19.11
C GLY A 163 18.63 -13.05 -17.78
N ARG A 164 19.11 -11.83 -17.53
CA ARG A 164 19.76 -11.46 -16.27
C ARG A 164 18.73 -11.43 -15.13
N MET A 165 19.07 -12.04 -14.00
CA MET A 165 18.23 -11.91 -12.80
C MET A 165 18.02 -10.43 -12.44
N GLU A 166 16.79 -10.08 -12.14
CA GLU A 166 16.43 -8.72 -11.70
C GLU A 166 17.27 -8.25 -10.50
N GLU A 167 17.32 -6.95 -10.27
CA GLU A 167 18.13 -6.37 -9.20
C GLU A 167 17.49 -6.67 -7.82
N PRO A 168 18.33 -6.86 -6.78
CA PRO A 168 17.86 -7.19 -5.43
C PRO A 168 16.80 -6.23 -4.89
N GLU A 169 16.94 -4.92 -5.17
CA GLU A 169 16.03 -3.87 -4.75
C GLU A 169 14.63 -4.09 -5.34
N THR A 170 14.55 -4.36 -6.63
CA THR A 170 13.29 -4.61 -7.34
C THR A 170 12.64 -5.92 -6.86
N ILE A 171 13.43 -6.99 -6.66
CA ILE A 171 12.93 -8.27 -6.16
C ILE A 171 12.30 -8.09 -4.77
N VAL A 172 12.98 -7.40 -3.86
CA VAL A 172 12.47 -7.15 -2.50
C VAL A 172 11.24 -6.25 -2.54
N ALA A 173 11.24 -5.21 -3.39
CA ALA A 173 10.08 -4.34 -3.58
C ALA A 173 8.84 -5.11 -4.08
N CYS A 174 9.00 -6.11 -4.97
CA CYS A 174 7.90 -6.98 -5.40
C CYS A 174 7.27 -7.75 -4.23
N LEU A 175 8.07 -8.30 -3.32
CA LEU A 175 7.57 -8.96 -2.13
C LEU A 175 6.86 -7.99 -1.20
N GLU A 176 7.46 -6.81 -0.96
CA GLU A 176 6.82 -5.76 -0.16
C GLU A 176 5.46 -5.34 -0.72
N GLN A 177 5.41 -5.12 -2.03
CA GLN A 177 4.16 -4.77 -2.71
C GLN A 177 3.10 -5.86 -2.55
N TYR A 178 3.48 -7.13 -2.71
CA TYR A 178 2.58 -8.25 -2.51
C TYR A 178 2.02 -8.26 -1.08
N PHE A 179 2.86 -8.21 -0.05
CA PHE A 179 2.40 -8.23 1.34
C PHE A 179 1.61 -6.97 1.71
N ASN A 180 1.93 -5.84 1.12
CA ASN A 180 1.15 -4.63 1.29
C ASN A 180 -0.23 -4.73 0.59
N ASN A 181 -0.32 -5.46 -0.53
CA ASN A 181 -1.59 -5.70 -1.23
C ASN A 181 -2.42 -6.81 -0.55
N ALA A 182 -1.78 -7.85 0.00
CA ALA A 182 -2.44 -8.94 0.72
C ALA A 182 -3.09 -8.49 2.07
N ILE A 183 -2.70 -7.31 2.60
CA ILE A 183 -3.42 -6.66 3.70
C ILE A 183 -4.82 -6.21 3.23
N ASP A 184 -5.03 -6.08 1.91
CA ASP A 184 -6.22 -5.50 1.30
C ASP A 184 -7.38 -6.50 1.01
N GLU A 185 -7.26 -7.80 1.36
CA GLU A 185 -8.34 -8.80 1.13
C GLU A 185 -9.35 -8.94 2.29
N LYS A 186 -9.40 -7.98 3.20
CA LYS A 186 -10.48 -7.93 4.18
C LYS A 186 -11.75 -7.41 3.51
N HIS A 187 -12.80 -8.19 3.49
CA HIS A 187 -14.15 -7.76 3.08
C HIS A 187 -15.03 -7.40 4.29
N ASP A 188 -14.42 -6.79 5.30
CA ASP A 188 -15.07 -6.45 6.58
C ASP A 188 -15.96 -5.20 6.51
N LEU A 189 -15.98 -4.51 5.38
CA LEU A 189 -16.94 -3.45 5.05
C LEU A 189 -18.02 -3.89 4.07
N ASN A 190 -18.17 -5.19 3.81
CA ASN A 190 -19.18 -5.69 2.88
C ASN A 190 -20.59 -5.27 3.34
N GLY A 191 -21.37 -4.68 2.40
CA GLY A 191 -22.72 -4.16 2.66
C GLY A 191 -22.76 -2.83 3.41
N LYS A 192 -21.63 -2.25 3.80
CA LYS A 192 -21.56 -0.93 4.43
C LYS A 192 -21.51 0.19 3.39
N HIS A 193 -22.22 1.28 3.64
CA HIS A 193 -22.18 2.48 2.81
C HIS A 193 -21.34 3.55 3.50
N ILE A 194 -20.25 3.98 2.83
CA ILE A 194 -19.29 4.95 3.38
C ILE A 194 -19.30 6.22 2.51
N LEU A 195 -19.63 7.35 3.14
CA LEU A 195 -19.50 8.69 2.55
C LEU A 195 -18.10 9.22 2.81
N ILE A 196 -17.42 9.70 1.77
CA ILE A 196 -16.06 10.26 1.91
C ILE A 196 -16.01 11.59 1.20
N THR A 197 -15.42 12.62 1.84
CA THR A 197 -15.12 13.90 1.19
C THR A 197 -13.64 14.01 0.86
N ALA A 198 -13.30 14.56 -0.31
CA ALA A 198 -11.92 14.69 -0.77
C ALA A 198 -11.67 16.01 -1.50
N GLY A 199 -10.41 16.42 -1.58
CA GLY A 199 -9.98 17.62 -2.29
C GLY A 199 -10.10 18.89 -1.48
N SER A 200 -10.11 20.00 -2.20
CA SER A 200 -10.39 21.34 -1.69
C SER A 200 -11.74 21.83 -2.22
N THR A 201 -12.35 22.81 -1.61
CA THR A 201 -13.40 23.59 -2.24
C THR A 201 -12.84 24.90 -2.79
N TYR A 202 -13.46 25.40 -3.86
CA TYR A 202 -13.12 26.66 -4.51
C TYR A 202 -14.30 27.63 -4.36
N GLU A 203 -14.09 28.70 -3.60
CA GLU A 203 -15.08 29.73 -3.38
C GLU A 203 -14.78 30.89 -4.33
N LYS A 204 -15.59 31.02 -5.39
CA LYS A 204 -15.35 31.99 -6.46
C LYS A 204 -15.42 33.41 -6.00
N ILE A 205 -14.43 34.22 -6.37
CA ILE A 205 -14.41 35.67 -6.29
C ILE A 205 -15.00 36.26 -7.58
N ASP A 206 -14.54 35.72 -8.72
CA ASP A 206 -14.99 36.06 -10.05
C ASP A 206 -14.81 34.84 -10.98
N PRO A 207 -15.14 34.86 -12.29
CA PRO A 207 -14.98 33.70 -13.18
C PRO A 207 -13.55 33.14 -13.31
N VAL A 208 -12.54 33.84 -12.79
CA VAL A 208 -11.12 33.50 -12.95
C VAL A 208 -10.42 33.18 -11.63
N ARG A 209 -10.88 33.79 -10.52
CA ARG A 209 -10.22 33.72 -9.21
C ARG A 209 -11.12 33.13 -8.14
N PHE A 210 -10.52 32.41 -7.21
CA PHE A 210 -11.20 31.76 -6.10
C PHE A 210 -10.35 31.79 -4.82
N ILE A 211 -10.99 31.54 -3.69
CA ILE A 211 -10.37 31.22 -2.41
C ILE A 211 -10.44 29.69 -2.24
N GLY A 212 -9.36 29.06 -1.83
CA GLY A 212 -9.31 27.61 -1.62
C GLY A 212 -8.06 27.19 -0.88
N ASN A 213 -7.99 25.89 -0.51
CA ASN A 213 -6.89 25.29 0.22
C ASN A 213 -5.97 24.51 -0.71
N TYR A 214 -4.71 24.28 -0.30
CA TYR A 214 -3.71 23.55 -1.08
C TYR A 214 -3.92 22.01 -1.14
N SER A 215 -5.09 21.50 -0.77
CA SER A 215 -5.35 20.06 -0.75
C SER A 215 -5.33 19.48 -2.16
N SER A 216 -4.58 18.41 -2.33
CA SER A 216 -4.52 17.63 -3.58
C SER A 216 -5.59 16.54 -3.67
N GLY A 217 -6.33 16.25 -2.59
CA GLY A 217 -7.31 15.16 -2.52
C GLY A 217 -6.74 13.75 -2.31
N LYS A 218 -5.42 13.55 -2.45
CA LYS A 218 -4.77 12.22 -2.41
C LYS A 218 -5.20 11.35 -1.22
N MET A 219 -5.35 11.92 -0.02
CA MET A 219 -5.72 11.16 1.17
C MET A 219 -7.17 10.65 1.10
N GLY A 220 -8.12 11.51 0.72
CA GLY A 220 -9.52 11.12 0.57
C GLY A 220 -9.74 10.06 -0.52
N PHE A 221 -9.00 10.15 -1.63
CA PHE A 221 -9.02 9.11 -2.67
C PHE A 221 -8.40 7.79 -2.18
N ALA A 222 -7.31 7.83 -1.41
CA ALA A 222 -6.72 6.62 -0.82
C ALA A 222 -7.68 5.93 0.16
N LEU A 223 -8.45 6.71 0.95
CA LEU A 223 -9.51 6.19 1.84
C LEU A 223 -10.65 5.56 1.04
N ALA A 224 -11.09 6.19 -0.05
CA ALA A 224 -12.15 5.68 -0.91
C ALA A 224 -11.77 4.35 -1.55
N GLU A 225 -10.54 4.25 -2.08
CA GLU A 225 -10.00 3.00 -2.64
C GLU A 225 -9.87 1.89 -1.59
N GLU A 226 -9.43 2.21 -0.38
CA GLU A 226 -9.31 1.24 0.72
C GLU A 226 -10.68 0.72 1.14
N CYS A 227 -11.69 1.60 1.34
CA CYS A 227 -13.05 1.20 1.65
C CYS A 227 -13.66 0.31 0.55
N TYR A 228 -13.48 0.71 -0.73
CA TYR A 228 -14.00 -0.03 -1.86
C TYR A 228 -13.39 -1.44 -1.96
N LYS A 229 -12.07 -1.57 -1.81
CA LYS A 229 -11.37 -2.85 -1.77
C LYS A 229 -11.86 -3.76 -0.64
N ARG A 230 -12.27 -3.18 0.49
CA ARG A 230 -12.83 -3.90 1.64
C ARG A 230 -14.32 -4.22 1.50
N GLY A 231 -14.91 -3.98 0.32
CA GLY A 231 -16.27 -4.36 -0.03
C GLY A 231 -17.35 -3.32 0.30
N ALA A 232 -16.97 -2.10 0.70
CA ALA A 232 -17.92 -1.03 0.96
C ALA A 232 -18.58 -0.51 -0.32
N ASN A 233 -19.84 -0.07 -0.23
CA ASN A 233 -20.44 0.86 -1.17
C ASN A 233 -19.94 2.27 -0.84
N VAL A 234 -19.12 2.86 -1.72
CA VAL A 234 -18.46 4.14 -1.46
C VAL A 234 -19.09 5.25 -2.27
N THR A 235 -19.50 6.33 -1.58
CA THR A 235 -19.83 7.61 -2.23
C THR A 235 -18.73 8.63 -1.91
N LEU A 236 -18.00 9.05 -2.95
CA LEU A 236 -16.90 10.02 -2.86
C LEU A 236 -17.34 11.38 -3.36
N VAL A 237 -17.54 12.36 -2.45
CA VAL A 237 -17.80 13.75 -2.82
C VAL A 237 -16.47 14.47 -2.96
N ALA A 238 -16.09 14.79 -4.20
CA ALA A 238 -14.78 15.30 -4.54
C ALA A 238 -14.84 16.75 -5.05
N GLY A 239 -14.08 17.63 -4.42
CA GLY A 239 -13.78 18.96 -4.95
C GLY A 239 -12.89 18.89 -6.21
N PRO A 240 -12.49 20.06 -6.78
CA PRO A 240 -11.72 20.10 -8.01
C PRO A 240 -10.34 19.45 -7.87
N VAL A 241 -10.19 18.21 -8.38
CA VAL A 241 -8.94 17.45 -8.38
C VAL A 241 -8.85 16.61 -9.66
N HIS A 242 -7.62 16.33 -10.11
CA HIS A 242 -7.34 15.54 -11.33
C HIS A 242 -7.11 14.04 -11.06
N ILE A 243 -7.42 13.57 -9.84
CA ILE A 243 -7.24 12.14 -9.47
C ILE A 243 -8.46 11.36 -9.95
N THR A 244 -8.21 10.17 -10.50
CA THR A 244 -9.23 9.18 -10.85
C THR A 244 -9.43 8.19 -9.68
N CYS A 245 -10.57 7.52 -9.64
CA CYS A 245 -10.88 6.43 -8.72
C CYS A 245 -11.39 5.21 -9.48
N SER A 246 -11.49 4.08 -8.80
CA SER A 246 -12.06 2.84 -9.34
C SER A 246 -13.50 3.05 -9.80
N GLU A 247 -13.88 2.41 -10.92
CA GLU A 247 -15.22 2.59 -11.55
C GLU A 247 -16.40 2.23 -10.62
N GLY A 248 -16.18 1.35 -9.65
CA GLY A 248 -17.20 0.97 -8.66
C GLY A 248 -17.45 2.00 -7.56
N ILE A 249 -16.66 3.07 -7.48
CA ILE A 249 -16.86 4.17 -6.52
C ILE A 249 -17.81 5.20 -7.11
N ASN A 250 -18.93 5.48 -6.41
CA ASN A 250 -19.86 6.53 -6.81
C ASN A 250 -19.27 7.91 -6.52
N ARG A 251 -18.71 8.55 -7.55
CA ARG A 251 -18.07 9.87 -7.44
C ARG A 251 -19.03 11.00 -7.77
N ILE A 252 -19.20 11.95 -6.84
CA ILE A 252 -19.93 13.19 -7.01
C ILE A 252 -18.92 14.34 -7.06
N ASN A 253 -18.81 15.00 -8.21
CA ASN A 253 -17.94 16.16 -8.36
C ASN A 253 -18.65 17.42 -7.92
N VAL A 254 -17.97 18.20 -7.08
CA VAL A 254 -18.44 19.49 -6.55
C VAL A 254 -17.34 20.54 -6.69
N GLU A 255 -17.69 21.81 -6.66
CA GLU A 255 -16.72 22.89 -6.75
C GLU A 255 -16.63 23.68 -5.43
N SER A 256 -17.76 24.03 -4.82
CA SER A 256 -17.82 24.89 -3.64
C SER A 256 -18.19 24.12 -2.37
N CYS A 257 -17.99 24.77 -1.22
CA CYS A 257 -18.45 24.28 0.08
C CYS A 257 -19.96 24.04 0.08
N GLU A 258 -20.76 24.91 -0.53
CA GLU A 258 -22.21 24.78 -0.61
C GLU A 258 -22.65 23.51 -1.35
N GLN A 259 -22.01 23.23 -2.49
CA GLN A 259 -22.30 22.02 -3.26
C GLN A 259 -21.85 20.76 -2.49
N MET A 260 -20.70 20.80 -1.82
CA MET A 260 -20.22 19.69 -0.98
C MET A 260 -21.16 19.46 0.20
N TYR A 261 -21.62 20.51 0.84
CA TYR A 261 -22.60 20.47 1.93
C TYR A 261 -23.91 19.81 1.47
N ALA A 262 -24.47 20.27 0.36
CA ALA A 262 -25.71 19.70 -0.21
C ALA A 262 -25.57 18.23 -0.54
N ALA A 263 -24.48 17.84 -1.20
CA ALA A 263 -24.21 16.44 -1.53
C ALA A 263 -24.04 15.56 -0.28
N CYS A 264 -23.29 16.04 0.73
CA CYS A 264 -23.07 15.29 1.97
C CYS A 264 -24.37 15.11 2.77
N THR A 265 -25.19 16.16 2.91
CA THR A 265 -26.46 16.10 3.64
C THR A 265 -27.50 15.21 2.95
N GLN A 266 -27.46 15.11 1.62
CA GLN A 266 -28.31 14.21 0.86
C GLN A 266 -27.90 12.74 1.03
N VAL A 267 -26.61 12.43 1.08
CA VAL A 267 -26.09 11.06 1.11
C VAL A 267 -26.03 10.48 2.51
N PHE A 268 -25.66 11.30 3.51
CA PHE A 268 -25.35 10.84 4.88
C PHE A 268 -26.49 10.08 5.59
N PRO A 269 -27.78 10.42 5.43
CA PRO A 269 -28.87 9.67 6.07
C PRO A 269 -28.87 8.15 5.75
N ASN A 270 -28.34 7.78 4.59
CA ASN A 270 -28.25 6.38 4.13
C ASN A 270 -26.85 5.78 4.27
N ALA A 271 -25.89 6.47 4.87
CA ALA A 271 -24.54 6.01 5.06
C ALA A 271 -24.34 5.44 6.48
N ASP A 272 -23.56 4.36 6.59
CA ASP A 272 -23.14 3.80 7.89
C ASP A 272 -22.04 4.66 8.53
N ALA A 273 -21.19 5.29 7.70
CA ALA A 273 -20.18 6.21 8.19
C ALA A 273 -19.87 7.35 7.20
N ALA A 274 -19.36 8.44 7.74
CA ALA A 274 -18.80 9.55 6.98
C ALA A 274 -17.34 9.82 7.36
N ILE A 275 -16.44 9.90 6.36
CA ILE A 275 -15.03 10.27 6.53
C ILE A 275 -14.83 11.65 5.89
N LEU A 276 -14.72 12.66 6.71
CA LEU A 276 -14.65 14.06 6.30
C LEU A 276 -13.18 14.51 6.17
N CYS A 277 -12.59 14.20 5.01
CA CYS A 277 -11.16 14.39 4.71
C CYS A 277 -10.91 15.62 3.82
N ALA A 278 -11.93 16.22 3.21
CA ALA A 278 -11.78 17.42 2.37
C ALA A 278 -11.27 18.61 3.17
N ALA A 279 -10.43 19.43 2.53
CA ALA A 279 -10.03 20.73 3.03
C ALA A 279 -11.02 21.81 2.55
N VAL A 280 -12.16 21.87 3.22
CA VAL A 280 -13.23 22.83 2.93
C VAL A 280 -12.79 24.24 3.33
N SER A 281 -13.11 25.23 2.53
CA SER A 281 -12.85 26.64 2.88
C SER A 281 -13.81 27.10 3.99
N ASP A 282 -13.28 27.67 5.06
CA ASP A 282 -14.08 28.20 6.19
C ASP A 282 -14.83 29.48 5.85
N PHE A 283 -14.39 30.18 4.79
CA PHE A 283 -14.97 31.46 4.35
C PHE A 283 -15.16 31.46 2.84
N LYS A 284 -16.23 32.15 2.40
CA LYS A 284 -16.51 32.45 0.98
C LYS A 284 -16.73 33.96 0.79
N PRO A 285 -16.49 34.53 -0.42
CA PRO A 285 -16.85 35.90 -0.71
C PRO A 285 -18.35 36.14 -0.48
N MET A 286 -18.66 37.26 0.14
CA MET A 286 -20.06 37.69 0.37
C MET A 286 -20.76 37.98 -0.95
N CYS A 287 -20.02 38.54 -1.94
CA CYS A 287 -20.50 38.82 -3.28
C CYS A 287 -19.61 38.17 -4.31
N PHE A 288 -20.23 37.52 -5.29
CA PHE A 288 -19.58 37.01 -6.50
C PHE A 288 -19.71 38.03 -7.63
N SER A 289 -18.62 38.24 -8.39
CA SER A 289 -18.66 39.09 -9.59
C SER A 289 -18.80 38.22 -10.83
N ASP A 290 -19.87 38.45 -11.63
CA ASP A 290 -20.09 37.72 -12.90
C ASP A 290 -19.06 38.04 -13.97
N THR A 291 -18.26 39.08 -13.79
CA THR A 291 -17.19 39.48 -14.71
C THR A 291 -15.84 39.51 -13.98
N LYS A 292 -14.75 39.25 -14.74
CA LYS A 292 -13.41 39.37 -14.18
C LYS A 292 -13.15 40.78 -13.64
N ILE A 293 -12.87 40.89 -12.34
CA ILE A 293 -12.51 42.13 -11.68
C ILE A 293 -11.20 42.65 -12.30
N LYS A 294 -11.25 43.84 -12.90
CA LYS A 294 -10.05 44.48 -13.51
C LYS A 294 -9.18 45.10 -12.41
N ARG A 295 -7.87 45.11 -12.66
CA ARG A 295 -6.92 45.80 -11.77
C ARG A 295 -7.10 47.31 -11.91
N GLU A 296 -7.48 47.96 -10.80
CA GLU A 296 -7.51 49.41 -10.65
C GLU A 296 -6.29 49.89 -9.86
N LYS A 297 -6.19 51.20 -9.64
CA LYS A 297 -5.07 51.78 -8.87
C LYS A 297 -5.18 51.49 -7.37
N ASP A 298 -6.41 51.27 -6.88
CA ASP A 298 -6.70 51.06 -5.47
C ASP A 298 -6.64 49.59 -5.05
N ASN A 299 -6.59 49.33 -3.76
CA ASN A 299 -6.63 47.97 -3.18
C ASN A 299 -7.98 47.31 -3.43
N LEU A 300 -7.97 46.04 -3.79
CA LEU A 300 -9.19 45.24 -3.83
C LEU A 300 -9.54 44.73 -2.46
N HIS A 301 -10.72 45.13 -1.95
CA HIS A 301 -11.29 44.63 -0.70
C HIS A 301 -12.33 43.56 -1.00
N ILE A 302 -12.21 42.41 -0.37
CA ILE A 302 -13.14 41.29 -0.49
C ILE A 302 -13.71 41.01 0.90
N GLU A 303 -15.01 41.22 1.05
CA GLU A 303 -15.72 40.85 2.26
C GLU A 303 -16.03 39.37 2.24
N LEU A 304 -15.73 38.69 3.35
CA LEU A 304 -15.88 37.24 3.49
C LEU A 304 -16.98 36.93 4.51
N GLN A 305 -17.75 35.87 4.23
CA GLN A 305 -18.72 35.30 5.15
C GLN A 305 -18.38 33.85 5.46
N PRO A 306 -18.72 33.30 6.65
CA PRO A 306 -18.50 31.89 6.99
C PRO A 306 -19.26 30.99 6.04
N THR A 307 -18.66 29.79 5.79
CA THR A 307 -19.31 28.70 5.07
C THR A 307 -20.01 27.76 6.05
N HIS A 308 -20.71 26.75 5.52
CA HIS A 308 -21.31 25.69 6.34
C HIS A 308 -20.25 24.74 6.94
N ASP A 309 -20.34 24.50 8.25
CA ASP A 309 -19.54 23.43 8.90
C ASP A 309 -20.21 22.07 8.64
N ILE A 310 -19.79 21.40 7.55
CA ILE A 310 -20.33 20.11 7.11
C ILE A 310 -20.22 19.08 8.25
N ALA A 311 -19.06 19.02 8.91
CA ALA A 311 -18.82 18.04 9.96
C ALA A 311 -19.71 18.26 11.19
N ALA A 312 -19.89 19.51 11.61
CA ALA A 312 -20.80 19.83 12.72
C ALA A 312 -22.26 19.50 12.38
N THR A 313 -22.70 19.82 11.14
CA THR A 313 -24.06 19.53 10.69
C THR A 313 -24.33 18.03 10.67
N LEU A 314 -23.44 17.22 10.05
CA LEU A 314 -23.61 15.77 10.03
C LEU A 314 -23.54 15.18 11.44
N GLY A 315 -22.68 15.72 12.32
CA GLY A 315 -22.57 15.30 13.70
C GLY A 315 -23.86 15.52 14.52
N GLN A 316 -24.61 16.59 14.23
CA GLN A 316 -25.92 16.84 14.83
C GLN A 316 -27.01 15.89 14.32
N GLN A 317 -26.91 15.47 13.07
CA GLN A 317 -27.88 14.57 12.40
C GLN A 317 -27.58 13.09 12.65
N LYS A 318 -26.36 12.75 13.14
CA LYS A 318 -25.88 11.40 13.31
C LYS A 318 -26.76 10.57 14.22
N THR A 319 -27.19 9.41 13.72
CA THR A 319 -27.87 8.38 14.52
C THR A 319 -26.86 7.59 15.38
N PRO A 320 -27.29 6.85 16.43
CA PRO A 320 -26.38 6.04 17.25
C PRO A 320 -25.62 4.96 16.47
N GLN A 321 -26.14 4.49 15.32
CA GLN A 321 -25.54 3.49 14.47
C GLN A 321 -24.51 4.06 13.49
N GLN A 322 -24.58 5.35 13.19
CA GLN A 322 -23.68 6.02 12.25
C GLN A 322 -22.37 6.43 12.91
N ARG A 323 -21.29 6.47 12.14
CA ARG A 323 -19.96 6.92 12.59
C ARG A 323 -19.46 8.11 11.77
N ILE A 324 -18.75 9.00 12.43
CA ILE A 324 -18.13 10.17 11.79
C ILE A 324 -16.64 10.21 12.13
N VAL A 325 -15.82 10.23 11.09
CA VAL A 325 -14.39 10.48 11.16
C VAL A 325 -14.10 11.84 10.56
N ALA A 326 -13.45 12.73 11.30
CA ALA A 326 -13.07 14.03 10.79
C ALA A 326 -11.56 14.23 10.82
N PHE A 327 -11.07 15.03 9.89
CA PHE A 327 -9.65 15.39 9.80
C PHE A 327 -9.40 16.74 10.45
N ALA A 328 -8.25 16.86 11.10
CA ALA A 328 -7.73 18.12 11.62
C ALA A 328 -6.30 18.33 11.13
N LEU A 329 -6.02 19.50 10.59
CA LEU A 329 -4.68 19.98 10.30
C LEU A 329 -4.42 21.15 11.26
N GLU A 330 -3.45 20.99 12.15
CA GLU A 330 -3.16 21.96 13.20
C GLU A 330 -1.70 22.41 13.13
N THR A 331 -1.47 23.65 13.55
CA THR A 331 -0.13 24.26 13.62
C THR A 331 0.34 24.48 15.04
N ASN A 332 -0.60 24.69 15.98
CA ASN A 332 -0.35 24.97 17.38
C ASN A 332 -1.40 24.25 18.25
N ASN A 333 -1.05 23.88 19.50
CA ASN A 333 -1.94 23.24 20.47
C ASN A 333 -2.75 22.07 19.86
N GLU A 334 -2.07 21.28 19.05
CA GLU A 334 -2.65 20.29 18.12
C GLU A 334 -3.64 19.35 18.81
N GLU A 335 -3.25 18.78 19.95
CA GLU A 335 -4.07 17.81 20.68
C GLU A 335 -5.31 18.44 21.33
N ALA A 336 -5.15 19.60 21.97
CA ALA A 336 -6.27 20.32 22.58
C ALA A 336 -7.29 20.79 21.52
N ASN A 337 -6.81 21.26 20.37
CA ASN A 337 -7.67 21.65 19.26
C ASN A 337 -8.40 20.46 18.64
N ALA A 338 -7.73 19.31 18.51
CA ALA A 338 -8.34 18.08 18.00
C ALA A 338 -9.42 17.56 18.95
N LEU A 339 -9.22 17.56 20.27
CA LEU A 339 -10.22 17.19 21.27
C LEU A 339 -11.43 18.13 21.23
N ALA A 340 -11.21 19.44 21.17
CA ALA A 340 -12.30 20.41 21.04
C ALA A 340 -13.10 20.20 19.73
N LYS A 341 -12.43 19.84 18.62
CA LYS A 341 -13.10 19.49 17.35
C LYS A 341 -13.89 18.19 17.47
N LEU A 342 -13.34 17.17 18.15
CA LEU A 342 -14.02 15.89 18.39
C LEU A 342 -15.39 16.11 19.04
N GLU A 343 -15.44 16.90 20.10
CA GLU A 343 -16.68 17.21 20.82
C GLU A 343 -17.63 18.08 19.99
N ARG A 344 -17.14 19.20 19.46
CA ARG A 344 -17.96 20.15 18.70
C ARG A 344 -18.62 19.51 17.47
N LYS A 345 -17.91 18.59 16.80
CA LYS A 345 -18.37 17.91 15.59
C LYS A 345 -19.07 16.60 15.88
N ASN A 346 -19.20 16.18 17.14
CA ASN A 346 -19.73 14.89 17.55
C ASN A 346 -19.12 13.73 16.74
N ALA A 347 -17.81 13.80 16.45
CA ALA A 347 -17.08 12.78 15.72
C ALA A 347 -16.74 11.59 16.64
N ASP A 348 -16.56 10.41 16.07
CA ASP A 348 -16.16 9.22 16.82
C ASP A 348 -14.65 9.22 17.04
N PHE A 349 -13.88 9.69 16.05
CA PHE A 349 -12.46 10.02 16.20
C PHE A 349 -12.01 11.10 15.21
N ILE A 350 -10.91 11.75 15.55
CA ILE A 350 -10.22 12.74 14.73
C ILE A 350 -8.92 12.15 14.20
N VAL A 351 -8.66 12.31 12.91
CA VAL A 351 -7.35 12.07 12.29
C VAL A 351 -6.60 13.39 12.28
N LEU A 352 -5.65 13.52 13.18
CA LEU A 352 -4.82 14.72 13.33
C LEU A 352 -3.58 14.61 12.44
N ASN A 353 -3.40 15.61 11.58
CA ASN A 353 -2.18 15.87 10.84
C ASN A 353 -1.45 17.07 11.44
N SER A 354 -0.13 16.96 11.60
CA SER A 354 0.71 18.07 12.06
C SER A 354 1.47 18.70 10.90
N THR A 355 1.43 20.05 10.82
CA THR A 355 2.27 20.79 9.87
C THR A 355 3.76 20.79 10.25
N ARG A 356 4.10 20.37 11.47
CA ARG A 356 5.49 20.25 11.95
C ARG A 356 6.22 19.07 11.33
N ASN A 357 5.49 18.08 10.82
CA ASN A 357 6.06 16.90 10.19
C ASN A 357 6.46 17.23 8.74
N VAL A 358 7.74 17.52 8.53
CA VAL A 358 8.27 17.92 7.22
C VAL A 358 7.99 16.82 6.16
N GLY A 359 7.38 17.21 5.03
CA GLY A 359 7.12 16.31 3.91
C GLY A 359 5.97 15.33 4.10
N THR A 360 4.98 15.66 4.96
CA THR A 360 3.84 14.75 5.24
C THR A 360 2.45 15.34 4.99
N THR A 361 2.35 16.63 4.66
CA THR A 361 1.07 17.32 4.53
C THR A 361 0.58 17.43 3.08
N PHE A 362 0.24 18.64 2.63
CA PHE A 362 -0.27 18.88 1.28
C PHE A 362 0.75 18.47 0.20
N GLN A 363 0.25 17.89 -0.90
CA GLN A 363 1.00 17.45 -2.10
C GLN A 363 2.01 16.30 -1.89
N SER A 364 2.33 15.88 -0.66
CA SER A 364 3.17 14.70 -0.39
C SER A 364 2.43 13.39 -0.69
N ASP A 365 3.16 12.34 -1.03
CA ASP A 365 2.63 10.98 -1.14
C ASP A 365 2.62 10.25 0.21
N ASP A 366 3.39 10.76 1.19
CA ASP A 366 3.45 10.25 2.55
C ASP A 366 2.58 11.08 3.50
N ASN A 367 2.22 10.46 4.62
CA ASN A 367 1.57 11.13 5.74
C ASN A 367 2.02 10.50 7.08
N GLN A 368 1.90 11.29 8.14
CA GLN A 368 2.05 10.87 9.52
C GLN A 368 0.87 11.38 10.31
N ILE A 369 0.16 10.50 10.99
CA ILE A 369 -1.09 10.83 11.66
C ILE A 369 -1.09 10.43 13.13
N THR A 370 -1.94 11.11 13.90
CA THR A 370 -2.37 10.68 15.22
C THR A 370 -3.88 10.54 15.20
N ILE A 371 -4.40 9.39 15.62
CA ILE A 371 -5.84 9.18 15.80
C ILE A 371 -6.20 9.49 17.25
N ILE A 372 -7.18 10.37 17.43
CA ILE A 372 -7.66 10.81 18.74
C ILE A 372 -9.15 10.49 18.85
N SER A 373 -9.50 9.63 19.79
CA SER A 373 -10.88 9.31 20.16
C SER A 373 -11.16 9.77 21.61
N LYS A 374 -12.40 9.61 22.08
CA LYS A 374 -12.75 9.87 23.49
C LYS A 374 -12.05 8.94 24.49
N ARG A 375 -11.54 7.78 24.01
CA ARG A 375 -10.98 6.71 24.85
C ARG A 375 -9.47 6.65 24.82
N GLU A 376 -8.88 6.92 23.67
CA GLU A 376 -7.45 6.69 23.45
C GLU A 376 -6.86 7.61 22.37
N LYS A 377 -5.54 7.72 22.43
CA LYS A 377 -4.71 8.39 21.43
C LYS A 377 -3.74 7.37 20.85
N LYS A 378 -3.70 7.25 19.51
CA LYS A 378 -2.79 6.36 18.78
C LYS A 378 -1.92 7.17 17.84
N GLU A 379 -0.61 7.07 17.98
CA GLU A 379 0.35 7.71 17.08
C GLU A 379 0.85 6.69 16.05
N TYR A 380 0.93 7.11 14.81
CA TYR A 380 1.39 6.29 13.69
C TYR A 380 2.66 6.87 13.09
N GLU A 381 3.59 5.99 12.70
CA GLU A 381 4.79 6.39 11.99
C GLU A 381 4.47 6.95 10.60
N LYS A 382 5.41 7.71 10.02
CA LYS A 382 5.31 8.20 8.64
C LYS A 382 5.23 7.02 7.66
N LYS A 383 4.20 7.02 6.82
CA LYS A 383 3.91 5.99 5.81
C LYS A 383 3.33 6.63 4.56
N CYS A 384 3.33 5.89 3.43
CA CYS A 384 2.58 6.32 2.26
C CYS A 384 1.07 6.40 2.56
N LYS A 385 0.36 7.32 1.91
CA LYS A 385 -1.07 7.60 2.14
C LYS A 385 -1.96 6.37 2.03
N ARG A 386 -1.61 5.38 1.21
CA ARG A 386 -2.34 4.11 1.10
C ARG A 386 -2.29 3.32 2.40
N LEU A 387 -1.12 3.20 3.03
CA LEU A 387 -0.98 2.51 4.32
C LEU A 387 -1.62 3.28 5.47
N VAL A 388 -1.57 4.62 5.41
CA VAL A 388 -2.28 5.47 6.37
C VAL A 388 -3.80 5.30 6.22
N ALA A 389 -4.33 5.20 5.00
CA ALA A 389 -5.74 4.90 4.76
C ALA A 389 -6.13 3.55 5.38
N HIS A 390 -5.30 2.52 5.20
CA HIS A 390 -5.50 1.21 5.82
C HIS A 390 -5.59 1.30 7.37
N ASP A 391 -4.68 2.04 8.02
CA ASP A 391 -4.70 2.25 9.47
C ASP A 391 -6.00 2.94 9.93
N ILE A 392 -6.42 3.99 9.22
CA ILE A 392 -7.67 4.74 9.53
C ILE A 392 -8.90 3.85 9.36
N ILE A 393 -8.97 3.06 8.29
CA ILE A 393 -10.11 2.17 8.05
C ILE A 393 -10.14 1.00 9.04
N ASN A 394 -9.00 0.49 9.52
CA ASN A 394 -8.96 -0.47 10.61
C ASN A 394 -9.60 0.10 11.89
N GLU A 395 -9.31 1.35 12.21
CA GLU A 395 -9.92 2.02 13.37
C GLU A 395 -11.43 2.21 13.17
N LEU A 396 -11.86 2.62 11.97
CA LEU A 396 -13.28 2.77 11.65
C LEU A 396 -14.04 1.45 11.80
N VAL A 397 -13.49 0.35 11.25
CA VAL A 397 -14.11 -0.99 11.34
C VAL A 397 -14.26 -1.45 12.78
N SER A 398 -13.31 -1.11 13.66
CA SER A 398 -13.37 -1.49 15.08
C SER A 398 -14.56 -0.88 15.85
N ILE A 399 -15.19 0.15 15.27
CA ILE A 399 -16.30 0.89 15.90
C ILE A 399 -17.62 0.83 15.10
N LEU A 400 -17.62 0.24 13.87
CA LEU A 400 -18.80 -0.02 13.03
C LEU A 400 -19.55 -1.28 13.47
#